data_abbf2e9383e29db866c8ee0635a2c443
#
_entry.id   abbf2e9383e29db866c8ee0635a2c443
#
_cell.length_a   1.000
_cell.length_b   1.000
_cell.length_c   1.000
_cell.angle_alpha   90.00
_cell.angle_beta   90.00
_cell.angle_gamma   90.00
#
_symmetry.space_group_name_H-M   'P 1'
#
loop_
_entity.id
_entity.type
_entity.pdbx_description
1 polymer ?
#
loop_
_entity_poly.entity_id
_entity_poly.type
_entity_poly.pdbx_seq_one_letter_code
_entity_poly.pdbx_strand_id
1 'polypeptide(L)'
;MSSAKPSLPRVLTGITTTGSPHLGNYAGAIRPAIAASRSGNADSFYFLADLHGLIKCPDPARIQRSTLEIAACWLAAGLDPERVTFYRQSDIPEIPQLCWYLTCVTSKGLLNRAHAYKAANDRNREAGLDLDADVTAGLYMYPVLMAADILAFSANRVPVGLDQVQHLEIARDVAQRFNHLYGEVLTLPQVQIDEQVGTLPGLDGRKMSKSYDNTIPLFTERRQLQRLIMSIVTDSRQPGEPKDTEGSALFQLYQAFATPQETAAFAQAFADGIGWGDAKQQLFEMLDRMLSPMRERYETLMADPAGIEKVLEAGAEKARAVCVPLVKAVREAVGIRSLMGAQAAGGAQAASGAATGARGARPVLKQYREKDGLFYFKLQVGDAEPLLQSLGFADPKACGACIGSLKADPQGWAAQQAFLQPVPADRQPAVVAALQQLAEG
;
A
#
# COMPACT_ATOMS: atom_id res chain seq x y z
N MET A 1 23.17 -17.91 23.99
CA MET A 1 22.23 -16.89 23.48
C MET A 1 22.73 -16.45 22.12
N SER A 2 22.20 -17.04 21.04
CA SER A 2 22.52 -16.62 19.68
C SER A 2 21.79 -15.31 19.42
N SER A 3 22.53 -14.19 19.30
CA SER A 3 21.98 -12.93 18.86
C SER A 3 21.56 -13.08 17.40
N ALA A 4 20.27 -13.30 17.14
CA ALA A 4 19.74 -13.21 15.79
C ALA A 4 20.12 -11.82 15.24
N LYS A 5 20.86 -11.79 14.11
CA LYS A 5 21.10 -10.55 13.38
C LYS A 5 19.76 -9.88 13.14
N PRO A 6 19.62 -8.57 13.40
CA PRO A 6 18.37 -7.87 13.07
C PRO A 6 18.07 -8.11 11.60
N SER A 7 16.86 -8.59 11.30
CA SER A 7 16.42 -8.79 9.92
C SER A 7 16.43 -7.45 9.21
N LEU A 8 16.96 -7.40 7.98
CA LEU A 8 16.91 -6.20 7.14
C LEU A 8 15.47 -5.73 6.98
N PRO A 9 15.23 -4.42 6.93
CA PRO A 9 13.90 -3.89 6.63
C PRO A 9 13.47 -4.36 5.25
N ARG A 10 12.23 -4.82 5.13
CA ARG A 10 11.67 -5.28 3.86
C ARG A 10 11.00 -4.13 3.14
N VAL A 11 11.42 -3.89 1.90
CA VAL A 11 10.90 -2.84 1.02
C VAL A 11 10.10 -3.48 -0.10
N LEU A 12 8.86 -3.02 -0.31
CA LEU A 12 7.99 -3.50 -1.37
C LEU A 12 7.65 -2.39 -2.36
N THR A 13 7.81 -2.67 -3.65
CA THR A 13 7.42 -1.76 -4.75
C THR A 13 6.61 -2.51 -5.79
N GLY A 14 5.38 -2.07 -6.03
CA GLY A 14 4.51 -2.58 -7.08
C GLY A 14 4.62 -1.77 -8.37
N ILE A 15 4.57 -2.46 -9.50
CA ILE A 15 4.66 -1.89 -10.85
C ILE A 15 3.42 -2.27 -11.63
N THR A 16 2.57 -1.28 -11.93
CA THR A 16 1.33 -1.54 -12.67
C THR A 16 1.63 -1.92 -14.13
N THR A 17 1.06 -3.02 -14.60
CA THR A 17 1.27 -3.57 -15.95
C THR A 17 0.33 -2.95 -17.00
N THR A 18 0.32 -1.62 -17.14
CA THR A 18 -0.58 -0.89 -18.05
C THR A 18 0.17 -0.12 -19.14
N GLY A 19 0.99 -0.82 -19.89
CA GLY A 19 1.75 -0.28 -21.05
C GLY A 19 3.20 0.05 -20.73
N SER A 20 3.99 0.29 -21.80
CA SER A 20 5.45 0.42 -21.77
C SER A 20 5.91 1.60 -20.90
N PRO A 21 7.00 1.45 -20.13
CA PRO A 21 7.60 2.54 -19.36
C PRO A 21 8.15 3.66 -20.24
N HIS A 22 8.15 4.87 -19.71
CA HIS A 22 8.74 6.06 -20.32
C HIS A 22 9.85 6.66 -19.43
N LEU A 23 10.60 7.65 -19.93
CA LEU A 23 11.71 8.27 -19.21
C LEU A 23 11.31 8.77 -17.81
N GLY A 24 10.08 9.29 -17.66
CA GLY A 24 9.58 9.71 -16.34
C GLY A 24 9.44 8.55 -15.35
N ASN A 25 9.01 7.36 -15.80
CA ASN A 25 8.98 6.17 -14.94
C ASN A 25 10.39 5.70 -14.57
N TYR A 26 11.32 5.77 -15.53
CA TYR A 26 12.70 5.40 -15.28
C TYR A 26 13.37 6.32 -14.24
N ALA A 27 13.28 7.63 -14.42
CA ALA A 27 13.89 8.58 -13.48
C ALA A 27 13.23 8.59 -12.11
N GLY A 28 11.88 8.52 -12.07
CA GLY A 28 11.13 8.67 -10.83
C GLY A 28 10.96 7.37 -10.01
N ALA A 29 11.05 6.19 -10.64
CA ALA A 29 10.80 4.94 -9.93
C ALA A 29 11.86 3.86 -10.21
N ILE A 30 12.13 3.52 -11.48
CA ILE A 30 12.95 2.35 -11.82
C ILE A 30 14.39 2.54 -11.37
N ARG A 31 15.03 3.64 -11.77
CA ARG A 31 16.43 3.94 -11.43
C ARG A 31 16.68 4.07 -9.93
N PRO A 32 15.87 4.82 -9.15
CA PRO A 32 16.02 4.90 -7.70
C PRO A 32 15.84 3.54 -7.01
N ALA A 33 14.85 2.75 -7.41
CA ALA A 33 14.59 1.42 -6.85
C ALA A 33 15.76 0.46 -7.10
N ILE A 34 16.32 0.44 -8.32
CA ILE A 34 17.51 -0.36 -8.66
C ILE A 34 18.73 0.10 -7.85
N ALA A 35 18.93 1.41 -7.70
CA ALA A 35 20.03 1.95 -6.89
C ALA A 35 19.88 1.55 -5.42
N ALA A 36 18.68 1.67 -4.87
CA ALA A 36 18.38 1.24 -3.49
C ALA A 36 18.62 -0.25 -3.27
N SER A 37 18.23 -1.11 -4.22
CA SER A 37 18.44 -2.56 -4.12
C SER A 37 19.92 -2.98 -4.07
N ARG A 38 20.80 -2.17 -4.71
CA ARG A 38 22.25 -2.42 -4.72
C ARG A 38 22.94 -2.07 -3.41
N SER A 39 22.33 -1.23 -2.57
CA SER A 39 22.91 -0.81 -1.29
C SER A 39 23.03 -1.94 -0.27
N GLY A 40 22.25 -3.01 -0.40
CA GLY A 40 22.21 -4.15 0.54
C GLY A 40 21.63 -3.81 1.91
N ASN A 41 21.01 -2.64 2.08
CA ASN A 41 20.46 -2.16 3.36
C ASN A 41 18.99 -2.60 3.57
N ALA A 42 18.39 -3.29 2.62
CA ALA A 42 17.02 -3.76 2.66
C ALA A 42 16.85 -5.08 1.89
N ASP A 43 15.86 -5.86 2.31
CA ASP A 43 15.32 -7.00 1.58
C ASP A 43 14.27 -6.48 0.60
N SER A 44 14.61 -6.41 -0.69
CA SER A 44 13.84 -5.70 -1.71
C SER A 44 12.93 -6.63 -2.50
N PHE A 45 11.64 -6.32 -2.49
CA PHE A 45 10.59 -7.01 -3.23
C PHE A 45 10.03 -6.09 -4.31
N TYR A 46 10.13 -6.51 -5.57
CA TYR A 46 9.57 -5.80 -6.72
C TYR A 46 8.61 -6.71 -7.46
N PHE A 47 7.38 -6.26 -7.70
CA PHE A 47 6.40 -7.10 -8.35
C PHE A 47 5.64 -6.41 -9.48
N LEU A 48 5.32 -7.21 -10.49
CA LEU A 48 4.46 -6.82 -11.61
C LEU A 48 3.01 -6.98 -11.18
N ALA A 49 2.29 -5.87 -11.05
CA ALA A 49 0.94 -5.81 -10.50
C ALA A 49 -0.11 -6.11 -11.60
N ASP A 50 -0.09 -7.31 -12.15
CA ASP A 50 -0.95 -7.73 -13.25
C ASP A 50 -2.41 -7.92 -12.83
N LEU A 51 -2.69 -8.39 -11.60
CA LEU A 51 -4.06 -8.42 -11.07
C LEU A 51 -4.66 -7.00 -10.93
N HIS A 52 -3.87 -6.03 -10.51
CA HIS A 52 -4.29 -4.62 -10.53
C HIS A 52 -4.51 -4.10 -11.96
N GLY A 53 -3.77 -4.64 -12.93
CA GLY A 53 -3.92 -4.31 -14.34
C GLY A 53 -5.33 -4.61 -14.87
N LEU A 54 -5.96 -5.69 -14.40
CA LEU A 54 -7.31 -6.11 -14.82
C LEU A 54 -8.40 -5.08 -14.48
N ILE A 55 -8.19 -4.21 -13.50
CA ILE A 55 -9.17 -3.20 -13.09
C ILE A 55 -9.49 -2.23 -14.22
N LYS A 56 -8.49 -1.93 -15.08
CA LYS A 56 -8.57 -0.91 -16.13
C LYS A 56 -8.33 -1.43 -17.53
N CYS A 57 -7.89 -2.67 -17.67
CA CYS A 57 -7.53 -3.25 -18.97
C CYS A 57 -8.20 -4.61 -19.17
N PRO A 58 -9.29 -4.68 -19.94
CA PRO A 58 -9.99 -5.92 -20.23
C PRO A 58 -9.36 -6.70 -21.40
N ASP A 59 -8.30 -6.20 -22.03
CA ASP A 59 -7.61 -6.82 -23.17
C ASP A 59 -6.49 -7.76 -22.67
N PRO A 60 -6.65 -9.11 -22.81
CA PRO A 60 -5.68 -10.08 -22.35
C PRO A 60 -4.31 -9.95 -23.05
N ALA A 61 -4.31 -9.68 -24.35
CA ALA A 61 -3.08 -9.56 -25.13
C ALA A 61 -2.26 -8.34 -24.67
N ARG A 62 -2.94 -7.24 -24.33
CA ARG A 62 -2.31 -6.04 -23.79
C ARG A 62 -1.74 -6.26 -22.39
N ILE A 63 -2.45 -6.97 -21.51
CA ILE A 63 -1.94 -7.32 -20.17
C ILE A 63 -0.67 -8.17 -20.31
N GLN A 64 -0.73 -9.25 -21.08
CA GLN A 64 0.41 -10.15 -21.30
C GLN A 64 1.61 -9.40 -21.87
N ARG A 65 1.41 -8.61 -22.93
CA ARG A 65 2.47 -7.83 -23.56
C ARG A 65 3.07 -6.80 -22.58
N SER A 66 2.24 -6.06 -21.87
CA SER A 66 2.73 -5.05 -20.92
C SER A 66 3.51 -5.68 -19.77
N THR A 67 3.10 -6.85 -19.29
CA THR A 67 3.82 -7.58 -18.23
C THR A 67 5.22 -7.97 -18.72
N LEU A 68 5.33 -8.53 -19.93
CA LEU A 68 6.61 -8.87 -20.56
C LEU A 68 7.50 -7.64 -20.76
N GLU A 69 6.97 -6.57 -21.37
CA GLU A 69 7.70 -5.34 -21.65
C GLU A 69 8.24 -4.68 -20.36
N ILE A 70 7.44 -4.67 -19.30
CA ILE A 70 7.84 -4.06 -18.02
C ILE A 70 8.89 -4.93 -17.32
N ALA A 71 8.76 -6.26 -17.32
CA ALA A 71 9.78 -7.15 -16.79
C ALA A 71 11.10 -6.96 -17.52
N ALA A 72 11.08 -6.99 -18.86
CA ALA A 72 12.25 -6.73 -19.70
C ALA A 72 12.88 -5.36 -19.43
N CYS A 73 12.05 -4.31 -19.24
CA CYS A 73 12.54 -2.97 -18.92
C CYS A 73 13.32 -2.92 -17.60
N TRP A 74 12.81 -3.54 -16.54
CA TRP A 74 13.49 -3.54 -15.24
C TRP A 74 14.82 -4.31 -15.29
N LEU A 75 14.83 -5.47 -15.92
CA LEU A 75 16.04 -6.27 -16.11
C LEU A 75 17.07 -5.53 -16.99
N ALA A 76 16.62 -4.94 -18.11
CA ALA A 76 17.49 -4.17 -19.00
C ALA A 76 18.08 -2.93 -18.34
N ALA A 77 17.30 -2.27 -17.46
CA ALA A 77 17.76 -1.13 -16.66
C ALA A 77 18.77 -1.55 -15.58
N GLY A 78 19.00 -2.83 -15.35
CA GLY A 78 20.02 -3.37 -14.48
C GLY A 78 19.50 -3.83 -13.11
N LEU A 79 18.22 -4.19 -13.00
CA LEU A 79 17.72 -4.95 -11.85
C LEU A 79 18.44 -6.32 -11.82
N ASP A 80 18.98 -6.68 -10.67
CA ASP A 80 19.64 -7.95 -10.44
C ASP A 80 18.69 -8.91 -9.71
N PRO A 81 18.10 -9.91 -10.39
CA PRO A 81 17.13 -10.83 -9.80
C PRO A 81 17.73 -11.77 -8.75
N GLU A 82 19.07 -11.88 -8.68
CA GLU A 82 19.72 -12.65 -7.61
C GLU A 82 19.74 -11.87 -6.29
N ARG A 83 19.74 -10.54 -6.36
CA ARG A 83 19.81 -9.65 -5.19
C ARG A 83 18.45 -9.21 -4.66
N VAL A 84 17.40 -9.37 -5.46
CA VAL A 84 16.04 -8.95 -5.13
C VAL A 84 15.05 -10.08 -5.33
N THR A 85 13.87 -9.96 -4.74
CA THR A 85 12.72 -10.81 -5.04
C THR A 85 11.89 -10.11 -6.12
N PHE A 86 12.04 -10.56 -7.39
CA PHE A 86 11.35 -9.98 -8.54
C PHE A 86 10.35 -10.98 -9.11
N TYR A 87 9.04 -10.69 -9.03
CA TYR A 87 7.99 -11.65 -9.31
C TYR A 87 6.76 -11.00 -9.95
N ARG A 88 5.88 -11.81 -10.50
CA ARG A 88 4.56 -11.43 -10.99
C ARG A 88 3.52 -11.69 -9.89
N GLN A 89 2.64 -10.72 -9.64
CA GLN A 89 1.64 -10.79 -8.55
C GLN A 89 0.75 -12.04 -8.66
N SER A 90 0.30 -12.38 -9.88
CA SER A 90 -0.57 -13.54 -10.12
C SER A 90 0.09 -14.89 -9.85
N ASP A 91 1.42 -14.96 -9.74
CA ASP A 91 2.15 -16.19 -9.38
C ASP A 91 2.11 -16.49 -7.87
N ILE A 92 1.52 -15.59 -7.09
CA ILE A 92 1.39 -15.70 -5.63
C ILE A 92 -0.07 -15.89 -5.24
N PRO A 93 -0.61 -17.12 -5.29
CA PRO A 93 -2.03 -17.39 -4.98
C PRO A 93 -2.40 -17.03 -3.55
N GLU A 94 -1.44 -16.89 -2.67
CA GLU A 94 -1.62 -16.43 -1.30
C GLU A 94 -2.10 -14.98 -1.20
N ILE A 95 -1.80 -14.12 -2.18
CA ILE A 95 -2.23 -12.70 -2.19
C ILE A 95 -3.75 -12.59 -2.34
N PRO A 96 -4.41 -13.16 -3.36
CA PRO A 96 -5.87 -13.17 -3.44
C PRO A 96 -6.54 -13.84 -2.24
N GLN A 97 -5.94 -14.88 -1.69
CA GLN A 97 -6.44 -15.54 -0.48
C GLN A 97 -6.39 -14.59 0.73
N LEU A 98 -5.26 -13.90 0.95
CA LEU A 98 -5.14 -12.91 2.01
C LEU A 98 -6.12 -11.74 1.78
N CYS A 99 -6.24 -11.28 0.54
CA CYS A 99 -7.20 -10.23 0.17
C CYS A 99 -8.61 -10.57 0.64
N TRP A 100 -9.05 -11.82 0.48
CA TRP A 100 -10.36 -12.24 0.97
C TRP A 100 -10.49 -12.12 2.50
N TYR A 101 -9.49 -12.57 3.27
CA TYR A 101 -9.52 -12.44 4.74
C TYR A 101 -9.56 -10.97 5.17
N LEU A 102 -8.79 -10.11 4.51
CA LEU A 102 -8.77 -8.67 4.78
C LEU A 102 -10.10 -8.00 4.39
N THR A 103 -10.72 -8.43 3.29
CA THR A 103 -12.05 -7.97 2.86
C THR A 103 -13.09 -8.17 3.95
N CYS A 104 -13.08 -9.33 4.62
CA CYS A 104 -14.04 -9.66 5.68
C CYS A 104 -13.95 -8.74 6.92
N VAL A 105 -12.82 -8.07 7.13
CA VAL A 105 -12.62 -7.14 8.25
C VAL A 105 -12.64 -5.67 7.82
N THR A 106 -12.67 -5.40 6.51
CA THR A 106 -12.65 -4.03 5.97
C THR A 106 -14.05 -3.43 5.96
N SER A 107 -14.21 -2.27 6.61
CA SER A 107 -15.50 -1.60 6.59
C SER A 107 -15.79 -0.93 5.24
N LYS A 108 -17.04 -1.01 4.77
CA LYS A 108 -17.49 -0.30 3.56
C LYS A 108 -17.22 1.20 3.64
N GLY A 109 -17.39 1.81 4.82
CA GLY A 109 -17.12 3.24 5.03
C GLY A 109 -15.67 3.65 4.81
N LEU A 110 -14.69 2.75 5.04
CA LEU A 110 -13.29 2.98 4.71
C LEU A 110 -13.11 3.02 3.19
N LEU A 111 -13.65 2.04 2.47
CA LEU A 111 -13.54 1.96 1.00
C LEU A 111 -14.28 3.10 0.29
N ASN A 112 -15.41 3.56 0.83
CA ASN A 112 -16.12 4.72 0.29
C ASN A 112 -15.25 6.01 0.26
N ARG A 113 -14.22 6.09 1.09
CA ARG A 113 -13.29 7.23 1.15
C ARG A 113 -12.07 7.07 0.24
N ALA A 114 -11.89 5.91 -0.39
CA ALA A 114 -10.76 5.67 -1.29
C ALA A 114 -10.80 6.59 -2.51
N HIS A 115 -9.65 7.18 -2.86
CA HIS A 115 -9.55 8.23 -3.88
C HIS A 115 -10.15 7.81 -5.23
N ALA A 116 -9.86 6.59 -5.71
CA ALA A 116 -10.34 6.16 -7.03
C ALA A 116 -11.87 5.99 -7.08
N TYR A 117 -12.47 5.46 -6.00
CA TYR A 117 -13.93 5.36 -5.90
C TYR A 117 -14.57 6.75 -5.85
N LYS A 118 -14.02 7.66 -5.01
CA LYS A 118 -14.51 9.06 -4.98
C LYS A 118 -14.39 9.74 -6.33
N ALA A 119 -13.25 9.61 -7.01
CA ALA A 119 -13.06 10.19 -8.34
C ALA A 119 -14.00 9.60 -9.40
N ALA A 120 -14.39 8.32 -9.28
CA ALA A 120 -15.43 7.73 -10.14
C ALA A 120 -16.80 8.34 -9.84
N ASN A 121 -17.19 8.42 -8.57
CA ASN A 121 -18.46 9.06 -8.17
C ASN A 121 -18.55 10.53 -8.57
N ASP A 122 -17.45 11.29 -8.46
CA ASP A 122 -17.44 12.71 -8.83
C ASP A 122 -17.64 12.88 -10.35
N ARG A 123 -16.96 12.06 -11.18
CA ARG A 123 -17.21 12.05 -12.65
C ARG A 123 -18.64 11.66 -12.99
N ASN A 124 -19.19 10.64 -12.34
CA ASN A 124 -20.57 10.19 -12.59
C ASN A 124 -21.58 11.27 -12.20
N ARG A 125 -21.34 11.96 -11.07
CA ARG A 125 -22.17 13.10 -10.64
C ARG A 125 -22.14 14.25 -11.65
N GLU A 126 -20.93 14.60 -12.16
CA GLU A 126 -20.78 15.63 -13.18
C GLU A 126 -21.46 15.26 -14.50
N ALA A 127 -21.49 13.96 -14.84
CA ALA A 127 -22.17 13.42 -16.01
C ALA A 127 -23.69 13.22 -15.80
N GLY A 128 -24.22 13.46 -14.59
CA GLY A 128 -25.63 13.22 -14.28
C GLY A 128 -26.05 11.75 -14.24
N LEU A 129 -25.07 10.84 -14.02
CA LEU A 129 -25.28 9.40 -13.93
C LEU A 129 -25.47 8.94 -12.48
N ASP A 130 -25.89 7.69 -12.29
CA ASP A 130 -25.83 7.03 -10.96
C ASP A 130 -24.39 7.08 -10.44
N LEU A 131 -24.23 7.27 -9.13
CA LEU A 131 -22.89 7.40 -8.54
C LEU A 131 -22.01 6.17 -8.78
N ASP A 132 -22.61 4.98 -8.81
CA ASP A 132 -21.93 3.72 -9.01
C ASP A 132 -21.95 3.25 -10.49
N ALA A 133 -22.40 4.11 -11.44
CA ALA A 133 -22.38 3.77 -12.86
C ALA A 133 -20.97 3.38 -13.30
N ASP A 134 -20.85 2.22 -13.95
CA ASP A 134 -19.59 1.63 -14.43
C ASP A 134 -18.51 1.41 -13.36
N VAL A 135 -18.85 1.48 -12.08
CA VAL A 135 -17.94 1.14 -10.98
C VAL A 135 -17.93 -0.37 -10.77
N THR A 136 -16.86 -1.02 -11.17
CA THR A 136 -16.69 -2.45 -10.92
C THR A 136 -16.34 -2.76 -9.47
N ALA A 137 -16.68 -3.96 -9.00
CA ALA A 137 -16.21 -4.44 -7.69
C ALA A 137 -14.68 -4.40 -7.56
N GLY A 138 -13.94 -4.66 -8.66
CA GLY A 138 -12.49 -4.54 -8.70
C GLY A 138 -12.00 -3.13 -8.40
N LEU A 139 -12.61 -2.10 -9.00
CA LEU A 139 -12.28 -0.70 -8.73
C LEU A 139 -12.58 -0.31 -7.28
N TYR A 140 -13.65 -0.84 -6.71
CA TYR A 140 -14.03 -0.57 -5.31
C TYR A 140 -13.11 -1.27 -4.30
N MET A 141 -12.69 -2.51 -4.62
CA MET A 141 -11.96 -3.40 -3.71
C MET A 141 -10.44 -3.36 -3.84
N TYR A 142 -9.88 -2.75 -4.90
CA TYR A 142 -8.44 -2.79 -5.11
C TYR A 142 -7.58 -2.26 -3.95
N PRO A 143 -8.03 -1.33 -3.08
CA PRO A 143 -7.24 -0.93 -1.92
C PRO A 143 -7.00 -2.09 -0.94
N VAL A 144 -7.92 -3.06 -0.88
CA VAL A 144 -7.75 -4.27 -0.06
C VAL A 144 -6.77 -5.24 -0.73
N LEU A 145 -6.78 -5.35 -2.06
CA LEU A 145 -5.77 -6.12 -2.79
C LEU A 145 -4.37 -5.53 -2.59
N MET A 146 -4.23 -4.20 -2.66
CA MET A 146 -2.96 -3.53 -2.37
C MET A 146 -2.53 -3.72 -0.91
N ALA A 147 -3.46 -3.71 0.04
CA ALA A 147 -3.16 -4.06 1.43
C ALA A 147 -2.66 -5.50 1.55
N ALA A 148 -3.24 -6.44 0.79
CA ALA A 148 -2.78 -7.84 0.75
C ALA A 148 -1.36 -7.94 0.18
N ASP A 149 -1.02 -7.22 -0.91
CA ASP A 149 0.33 -7.19 -1.46
C ASP A 149 1.38 -6.77 -0.41
N ILE A 150 1.07 -5.74 0.36
CA ILE A 150 1.96 -5.18 1.37
C ILE A 150 2.10 -6.12 2.58
N LEU A 151 0.97 -6.58 3.09
CA LEU A 151 0.90 -7.35 4.33
C LEU A 151 1.39 -8.79 4.14
N ALA A 152 1.22 -9.39 2.95
CA ALA A 152 1.69 -10.76 2.64
C ALA A 152 3.19 -10.96 2.90
N PHE A 153 3.97 -9.91 2.76
CA PHE A 153 5.42 -9.95 2.93
C PHE A 153 5.90 -9.28 4.22
N SER A 154 5.00 -8.85 5.11
CA SER A 154 5.37 -8.07 6.30
C SER A 154 6.27 -6.88 5.94
N ALA A 155 5.97 -6.18 4.84
CA ALA A 155 6.78 -5.08 4.35
C ALA A 155 6.80 -3.93 5.38
N ASN A 156 8.00 -3.59 5.86
CA ASN A 156 8.18 -2.52 6.84
C ASN A 156 8.10 -1.16 6.16
N ARG A 157 8.58 -1.06 4.90
CA ARG A 157 8.69 0.18 4.14
C ARG A 157 8.10 0.00 2.76
N VAL A 158 7.26 0.93 2.38
CA VAL A 158 6.66 0.98 1.04
C VAL A 158 6.90 2.39 0.48
N PRO A 159 7.92 2.54 -0.37
CA PRO A 159 8.18 3.82 -1.05
C PRO A 159 7.03 4.14 -1.99
N VAL A 160 6.37 5.26 -1.77
CA VAL A 160 5.22 5.68 -2.58
C VAL A 160 5.24 7.18 -2.82
N GLY A 161 4.66 7.60 -3.95
CA GLY A 161 4.33 8.99 -4.17
C GLY A 161 3.20 9.48 -3.25
N LEU A 162 3.07 10.79 -3.09
CA LEU A 162 2.05 11.42 -2.25
C LEU A 162 0.61 10.95 -2.55
N ASP A 163 0.31 10.65 -3.81
CA ASP A 163 -0.99 10.16 -4.28
C ASP A 163 -1.34 8.75 -3.78
N GLN A 164 -0.35 7.98 -3.31
CA GLN A 164 -0.52 6.61 -2.82
C GLN A 164 -0.54 6.51 -1.29
N VAL A 165 -0.29 7.60 -0.56
CA VAL A 165 -0.25 7.61 0.92
C VAL A 165 -1.54 7.07 1.53
N GLN A 166 -2.70 7.47 0.99
CA GLN A 166 -4.01 6.98 1.46
C GLN A 166 -4.15 5.45 1.39
N HIS A 167 -3.58 4.80 0.38
CA HIS A 167 -3.66 3.34 0.27
C HIS A 167 -2.85 2.63 1.37
N LEU A 168 -1.71 3.23 1.77
CA LEU A 168 -0.93 2.73 2.90
C LEU A 168 -1.65 2.93 4.23
N GLU A 169 -2.35 4.05 4.40
CA GLU A 169 -3.21 4.28 5.58
C GLU A 169 -4.33 3.24 5.63
N ILE A 170 -4.99 2.96 4.50
CA ILE A 170 -6.00 1.88 4.40
C ILE A 170 -5.39 0.53 4.78
N ALA A 171 -4.20 0.19 4.28
CA ALA A 171 -3.53 -1.06 4.62
C ALA A 171 -3.22 -1.17 6.11
N ARG A 172 -2.81 -0.07 6.76
CA ARG A 172 -2.60 0.00 8.22
C ARG A 172 -3.89 -0.21 8.99
N ASP A 173 -4.95 0.51 8.63
CA ASP A 173 -6.26 0.43 9.28
C ASP A 173 -6.82 -1.00 9.21
N VAL A 174 -6.71 -1.64 8.03
CA VAL A 174 -7.16 -3.01 7.81
C VAL A 174 -6.33 -4.01 8.63
N ALA A 175 -5.00 -3.87 8.65
CA ALA A 175 -4.11 -4.71 9.44
C ALA A 175 -4.36 -4.54 10.95
N GLN A 176 -4.54 -3.30 11.42
CA GLN A 176 -4.85 -3.02 12.81
C GLN A 176 -6.21 -3.60 13.22
N ARG A 177 -7.22 -3.50 12.34
CA ARG A 177 -8.53 -4.12 12.58
C ARG A 177 -8.45 -5.64 12.62
N PHE A 178 -7.67 -6.25 11.72
CA PHE A 178 -7.44 -7.68 11.71
C PHE A 178 -6.77 -8.14 13.02
N ASN A 179 -5.67 -7.48 13.41
CA ASN A 179 -4.93 -7.80 14.63
C ASN A 179 -5.78 -7.62 15.90
N HIS A 180 -6.65 -6.61 15.92
CA HIS A 180 -7.59 -6.41 17.04
C HIS A 180 -8.58 -7.59 17.18
N LEU A 181 -9.03 -8.17 16.07
CA LEU A 181 -10.02 -9.25 16.09
C LEU A 181 -9.41 -10.63 16.33
N TYR A 182 -8.22 -10.88 15.78
CA TYR A 182 -7.65 -12.22 15.66
C TYR A 182 -6.28 -12.39 16.32
N GLY A 183 -5.76 -11.33 16.95
CA GLY A 183 -4.42 -11.31 17.57
C GLY A 183 -3.36 -10.73 16.64
N GLU A 184 -2.19 -10.39 17.20
CA GLU A 184 -1.07 -9.74 16.50
C GLU A 184 -0.40 -10.70 15.51
N VAL A 185 -0.91 -10.74 14.27
CA VAL A 185 -0.41 -11.58 13.18
C VAL A 185 0.22 -10.75 12.07
N LEU A 186 -0.37 -9.59 11.77
CA LEU A 186 0.05 -8.74 10.65
C LEU A 186 0.96 -7.61 11.11
N THR A 187 2.08 -7.40 10.40
CA THR A 187 2.98 -6.26 10.63
C THR A 187 2.37 -4.99 10.03
N LEU A 188 2.33 -3.91 10.81
CA LEU A 188 1.82 -2.62 10.33
C LEU A 188 2.88 -1.92 9.46
N PRO A 189 2.59 -1.63 8.17
CA PRO A 189 3.55 -0.96 7.28
C PRO A 189 3.78 0.49 7.70
N GLN A 190 4.99 1.00 7.42
CA GLN A 190 5.34 2.41 7.60
C GLN A 190 5.32 3.11 6.24
N VAL A 191 4.71 4.29 6.22
CA VAL A 191 4.74 5.15 5.04
C VAL A 191 6.14 5.74 4.91
N GLN A 192 6.78 5.53 3.76
CA GLN A 192 7.98 6.24 3.38
C GLN A 192 7.64 7.08 2.16
N ILE A 193 7.50 8.40 2.37
CA ILE A 193 7.28 9.34 1.28
C ILE A 193 8.64 9.55 0.60
N ASP A 194 8.72 9.24 -0.69
CA ASP A 194 9.88 9.56 -1.49
C ASP A 194 9.67 10.96 -2.11
N GLU A 195 10.19 11.97 -1.43
CA GLU A 195 10.13 13.38 -1.89
C GLU A 195 10.93 13.60 -3.18
N GLN A 196 11.81 12.68 -3.55
CA GLN A 196 12.68 12.79 -4.73
C GLN A 196 12.03 12.23 -6.02
N VAL A 197 10.78 11.81 -5.99
CA VAL A 197 10.06 11.46 -7.23
C VAL A 197 9.78 12.73 -8.03
N GLY A 198 10.84 13.31 -8.57
CA GLY A 198 10.76 14.44 -9.50
C GLY A 198 9.90 14.05 -10.70
N THR A 199 8.84 14.78 -10.94
CA THR A 199 8.04 14.62 -12.15
C THR A 199 8.80 15.22 -13.32
N LEU A 200 9.19 14.42 -14.30
CA LEU A 200 9.80 14.93 -15.52
C LEU A 200 8.76 15.59 -16.44
N PRO A 201 9.14 16.68 -17.14
CA PRO A 201 8.32 17.23 -18.19
C PRO A 201 8.25 16.29 -19.39
N GLY A 202 7.10 16.28 -20.08
CA GLY A 202 6.91 15.65 -21.37
C GLY A 202 7.30 16.56 -22.54
N LEU A 203 6.97 16.12 -23.77
CA LEU A 203 7.30 16.84 -25.02
C LEU A 203 6.69 18.27 -25.08
N ASP A 204 5.59 18.48 -24.38
CA ASP A 204 4.80 19.72 -24.32
C ASP A 204 5.11 20.59 -23.09
N GLY A 205 6.08 20.21 -22.26
CA GLY A 205 6.46 20.90 -21.03
C GLY A 205 5.60 20.57 -19.82
N ARG A 206 4.41 19.95 -19.97
CA ARG A 206 3.61 19.45 -18.86
C ARG A 206 4.23 18.18 -18.29
N LYS A 207 3.78 17.72 -17.12
CA LYS A 207 4.17 16.43 -16.54
C LYS A 207 4.09 15.33 -17.61
N MET A 208 5.17 14.56 -17.77
CA MET A 208 5.22 13.41 -18.68
C MET A 208 4.19 12.36 -18.27
N SER A 209 3.20 12.11 -19.12
CA SER A 209 2.10 11.18 -18.85
C SER A 209 1.52 10.61 -20.14
N LYS A 210 1.19 9.33 -20.13
CA LYS A 210 0.48 8.66 -21.25
C LYS A 210 -0.87 9.32 -21.54
N SER A 211 -1.53 9.87 -20.52
CA SER A 211 -2.82 10.56 -20.67
C SER A 211 -2.73 11.87 -21.48
N TYR A 212 -1.53 12.44 -21.58
CA TYR A 212 -1.27 13.68 -22.34
C TYR A 212 -0.60 13.42 -23.68
N ASP A 213 -0.34 12.15 -24.01
CA ASP A 213 0.39 11.75 -25.23
C ASP A 213 1.71 12.51 -25.44
N ASN A 214 2.39 12.82 -24.33
CA ASN A 214 3.61 13.64 -24.29
C ASN A 214 4.84 12.86 -23.80
N THR A 215 4.80 11.51 -23.85
CA THR A 215 5.83 10.66 -23.27
C THR A 215 6.98 10.40 -24.24
N ILE A 216 8.17 10.13 -23.69
CA ILE A 216 9.32 9.56 -24.41
C ILE A 216 9.46 8.13 -23.90
N PRO A 217 9.11 7.11 -24.73
CA PRO A 217 9.22 5.70 -24.33
C PRO A 217 10.68 5.33 -24.03
N LEU A 218 10.90 4.50 -22.99
CA LEU A 218 12.25 4.26 -22.45
C LEU A 218 13.18 3.58 -23.46
N PHE A 219 12.70 2.58 -24.18
CA PHE A 219 13.50 1.81 -25.15
C PHE A 219 12.96 1.93 -26.59
N THR A 220 12.61 3.17 -26.96
CA THR A 220 12.25 3.44 -28.35
C THR A 220 13.51 3.38 -29.25
N GLU A 221 13.29 3.11 -30.55
CA GLU A 221 14.37 3.11 -31.54
C GLU A 221 15.10 4.46 -31.56
N ARG A 222 16.41 4.43 -31.86
CA ARG A 222 17.27 5.61 -31.88
C ARG A 222 16.71 6.75 -32.74
N ARG A 223 16.22 6.44 -33.95
CA ARG A 223 15.62 7.44 -34.86
C ARG A 223 14.33 8.05 -34.28
N GLN A 224 13.53 7.25 -33.61
CA GLN A 224 12.31 7.73 -32.97
C GLN A 224 12.63 8.57 -31.73
N LEU A 225 13.62 8.18 -30.92
CA LEU A 225 14.11 8.98 -29.81
C LEU A 225 14.52 10.38 -30.28
N GLN A 226 15.31 10.46 -31.36
CA GLN A 226 15.73 11.72 -31.94
C GLN A 226 14.54 12.57 -32.38
N ARG A 227 13.58 11.99 -33.10
CA ARG A 227 12.38 12.70 -33.55
C ARG A 227 11.58 13.28 -32.37
N LEU A 228 11.39 12.47 -31.32
CA LEU A 228 10.67 12.91 -30.11
C LEU A 228 11.39 14.07 -29.42
N ILE A 229 12.71 13.97 -29.26
CA ILE A 229 13.50 15.05 -28.63
C ILE A 229 13.47 16.33 -29.46
N MET A 230 13.57 16.21 -30.80
CA MET A 230 13.48 17.38 -31.69
C MET A 230 12.09 18.04 -31.65
N SER A 231 11.03 17.29 -31.28
CA SER A 231 9.66 17.84 -31.14
C SER A 231 9.38 18.51 -29.80
N ILE A 232 10.30 18.49 -28.82
CA ILE A 232 10.11 19.18 -27.53
C ILE A 232 9.80 20.65 -27.77
N VAL A 233 8.74 21.14 -27.14
CA VAL A 233 8.34 22.55 -27.27
C VAL A 233 9.40 23.44 -26.60
N THR A 234 9.81 24.48 -27.31
CA THR A 234 10.74 25.51 -26.87
C THR A 234 10.18 26.89 -27.22
N ASP A 235 10.73 27.94 -26.63
CA ASP A 235 10.34 29.31 -26.97
C ASP A 235 10.92 29.78 -28.33
N SER A 236 10.65 31.04 -28.69
CA SER A 236 11.02 31.65 -29.99
C SER A 236 12.40 32.30 -30.00
N ARG A 237 13.19 32.21 -28.91
CA ARG A 237 14.51 32.85 -28.84
C ARG A 237 15.47 32.30 -29.91
N GLN A 238 16.17 33.21 -30.58
CA GLN A 238 17.06 32.88 -31.67
C GLN A 238 18.45 32.40 -31.13
N PRO A 239 19.26 31.73 -31.96
CA PRO A 239 20.66 31.47 -31.64
C PRO A 239 21.41 32.77 -31.31
N GLY A 240 22.23 32.75 -30.26
CA GLY A 240 22.90 33.94 -29.71
C GLY A 240 22.11 34.69 -28.62
N GLU A 241 20.84 34.42 -28.46
CA GLU A 241 20.05 34.99 -27.37
C GLU A 241 20.13 34.09 -26.13
N PRO A 242 20.53 34.63 -24.95
CA PRO A 242 20.55 33.85 -23.70
C PRO A 242 19.19 33.20 -23.38
N LYS A 243 19.24 32.00 -22.88
CA LYS A 243 18.04 31.19 -22.58
C LYS A 243 17.97 30.87 -21.08
N ASP A 244 16.74 30.83 -20.55
CA ASP A 244 16.53 30.48 -19.15
C ASP A 244 16.54 28.97 -18.96
N THR A 245 17.20 28.53 -17.91
CA THR A 245 17.14 27.13 -17.47
C THR A 245 15.89 26.85 -16.66
N GLU A 246 15.36 27.85 -15.95
CA GLU A 246 14.14 27.75 -15.16
C GLU A 246 12.92 27.62 -16.09
N GLY A 247 12.05 26.66 -15.81
CA GLY A 247 10.87 26.38 -16.64
C GLY A 247 11.14 25.70 -17.99
N SER A 248 12.41 25.51 -18.38
CA SER A 248 12.77 24.81 -19.62
C SER A 248 12.63 23.30 -19.48
N ALA A 249 11.66 22.70 -20.19
CA ALA A 249 11.49 21.25 -20.25
C ALA A 249 12.75 20.53 -20.75
N LEU A 250 13.42 21.13 -21.75
CA LEU A 250 14.64 20.60 -22.33
C LEU A 250 15.77 20.55 -21.29
N PHE A 251 15.94 21.62 -20.52
CA PHE A 251 16.94 21.70 -19.47
C PHE A 251 16.66 20.72 -18.33
N GLN A 252 15.41 20.63 -17.87
CA GLN A 252 15.00 19.70 -16.82
C GLN A 252 15.21 18.24 -17.24
N LEU A 253 14.91 17.88 -18.48
CA LEU A 253 15.19 16.54 -19.01
C LEU A 253 16.69 16.24 -19.04
N TYR A 254 17.51 17.21 -19.46
CA TYR A 254 18.97 17.04 -19.47
C TYR A 254 19.51 16.85 -18.04
N GLN A 255 19.14 17.75 -17.13
CA GLN A 255 19.55 17.73 -15.73
C GLN A 255 19.21 16.42 -15.01
N ALA A 256 18.07 15.80 -15.33
CA ALA A 256 17.61 14.57 -14.69
C ALA A 256 18.54 13.37 -14.94
N PHE A 257 19.35 13.40 -16.01
CA PHE A 257 20.18 12.27 -16.43
C PHE A 257 21.67 12.60 -16.53
N ALA A 258 22.01 13.87 -16.61
CA ALA A 258 23.38 14.34 -16.70
C ALA A 258 24.08 14.36 -15.33
N THR A 259 25.40 14.33 -15.35
CA THR A 259 26.22 14.61 -14.16
C THR A 259 26.13 16.10 -13.77
N PRO A 260 26.46 16.47 -12.52
CA PRO A 260 26.48 17.86 -12.10
C PRO A 260 27.40 18.74 -13.01
N GLN A 261 28.52 18.19 -13.49
CA GLN A 261 29.44 18.89 -14.39
C GLN A 261 28.82 19.09 -15.78
N GLU A 262 28.23 18.10 -16.38
CA GLU A 262 27.51 18.20 -17.66
C GLU A 262 26.33 19.18 -17.53
N THR A 263 25.57 19.15 -16.42
CA THR A 263 24.48 20.09 -16.16
C THR A 263 24.96 21.52 -16.12
N ALA A 264 26.10 21.81 -15.42
CA ALA A 264 26.68 23.15 -15.35
C ALA A 264 27.14 23.64 -16.74
N ALA A 265 27.79 22.77 -17.54
CA ALA A 265 28.20 23.09 -18.90
C ALA A 265 27.01 23.41 -19.81
N PHE A 266 25.90 22.63 -19.67
CA PHE A 266 24.68 22.86 -20.44
C PHE A 266 23.98 24.17 -20.02
N ALA A 267 23.98 24.50 -18.72
CA ALA A 267 23.47 25.77 -18.22
C ALA A 267 24.28 26.98 -18.79
N GLN A 268 25.60 26.83 -18.85
CA GLN A 268 26.44 27.85 -19.47
C GLN A 268 26.12 28.01 -20.97
N ALA A 269 25.97 26.92 -21.70
CA ALA A 269 25.55 26.97 -23.11
C ALA A 269 24.22 27.69 -23.32
N PHE A 270 23.25 27.52 -22.39
CA PHE A 270 22.01 28.30 -22.39
C PHE A 270 22.25 29.79 -22.21
N ALA A 271 23.08 30.17 -21.25
CA ALA A 271 23.48 31.55 -20.99
C ALA A 271 24.22 32.19 -22.19
N ASP A 272 25.04 31.40 -22.90
CA ASP A 272 25.76 31.80 -24.09
C ASP A 272 24.90 31.84 -25.37
N GLY A 273 23.63 31.48 -25.27
CA GLY A 273 22.65 31.57 -26.36
C GLY A 273 22.70 30.42 -27.36
N ILE A 274 22.97 29.18 -26.91
CA ILE A 274 22.91 27.96 -27.75
C ILE A 274 21.65 27.91 -28.59
N GLY A 275 21.71 27.48 -29.86
CA GLY A 275 20.52 27.24 -30.69
C GLY A 275 19.66 26.10 -30.14
N TRP A 276 18.33 26.24 -30.24
CA TRP A 276 17.41 25.18 -29.75
C TRP A 276 17.67 23.82 -30.44
N GLY A 277 18.06 23.82 -31.72
CA GLY A 277 18.44 22.60 -32.45
C GLY A 277 19.66 21.91 -31.83
N ASP A 278 20.70 22.70 -31.51
CA ASP A 278 21.93 22.19 -30.90
C ASP A 278 21.69 21.70 -29.47
N ALA A 279 20.88 22.42 -28.68
CA ALA A 279 20.51 22.02 -27.33
C ALA A 279 19.73 20.71 -27.33
N LYS A 280 18.77 20.51 -28.25
CA LYS A 280 18.04 19.26 -28.44
C LYS A 280 18.97 18.13 -28.88
N GLN A 281 19.92 18.43 -29.77
CA GLN A 281 20.91 17.44 -30.23
C GLN A 281 21.80 16.98 -29.05
N GLN A 282 22.25 17.87 -28.18
CA GLN A 282 23.01 17.49 -26.98
C GLN A 282 22.20 16.62 -26.03
N LEU A 283 20.91 16.94 -25.80
CA LEU A 283 20.02 16.07 -25.02
C LEU A 283 19.88 14.69 -25.64
N PHE A 284 19.68 14.63 -26.97
CA PHE A 284 19.57 13.37 -27.68
C PHE A 284 20.83 12.52 -27.55
N GLU A 285 22.01 13.09 -27.76
CA GLU A 285 23.29 12.38 -27.66
C GLU A 285 23.57 11.85 -26.27
N MET A 286 23.24 12.63 -25.23
CA MET A 286 23.38 12.23 -23.84
C MET A 286 22.43 11.07 -23.51
N LEU A 287 21.15 11.18 -23.87
CA LEU A 287 20.16 10.13 -23.64
C LEU A 287 20.46 8.86 -24.45
N ASP A 288 20.84 9.00 -25.72
CA ASP A 288 21.16 7.83 -26.55
C ASP A 288 22.39 7.08 -26.02
N ARG A 289 23.44 7.79 -25.61
CA ARG A 289 24.62 7.20 -24.96
C ARG A 289 24.24 6.39 -23.71
N MET A 290 23.32 6.91 -22.89
CA MET A 290 22.85 6.23 -21.69
C MET A 290 21.93 5.04 -22.02
N LEU A 291 21.01 5.22 -22.97
CA LEU A 291 19.95 4.24 -23.24
C LEU A 291 20.41 3.12 -24.18
N SER A 292 21.37 3.34 -25.09
CA SER A 292 21.80 2.33 -26.08
C SER A 292 22.15 0.97 -25.43
N PRO A 293 23.02 0.88 -24.43
CA PRO A 293 23.37 -0.42 -23.84
C PRO A 293 22.20 -1.07 -23.11
N MET A 294 21.25 -0.28 -22.59
CA MET A 294 20.03 -0.81 -21.98
C MET A 294 19.03 -1.27 -23.05
N ARG A 295 18.94 -0.56 -24.17
CA ARG A 295 18.08 -0.93 -25.31
C ARG A 295 18.53 -2.26 -25.93
N GLU A 296 19.82 -2.47 -26.13
CA GLU A 296 20.35 -3.74 -26.63
C GLU A 296 20.01 -4.92 -25.70
N ARG A 297 20.13 -4.71 -24.39
CA ARG A 297 19.69 -5.72 -23.40
C ARG A 297 18.20 -5.93 -23.43
N TYR A 298 17.40 -4.87 -23.57
CA TYR A 298 15.94 -4.97 -23.67
C TYR A 298 15.52 -5.78 -24.90
N GLU A 299 16.11 -5.52 -26.06
CA GLU A 299 15.85 -6.26 -27.30
C GLU A 299 16.21 -7.76 -27.15
N THR A 300 17.34 -8.06 -26.51
CA THR A 300 17.75 -9.43 -26.21
C THR A 300 16.75 -10.14 -25.30
N LEU A 301 16.30 -9.46 -24.22
CA LEU A 301 15.30 -10.01 -23.29
C LEU A 301 13.94 -10.21 -23.96
N MET A 302 13.52 -9.27 -24.81
CA MET A 302 12.25 -9.40 -25.55
C MET A 302 12.28 -10.52 -26.59
N ALA A 303 13.46 -10.90 -27.08
CA ALA A 303 13.64 -12.06 -27.97
C ALA A 303 13.64 -13.40 -27.19
N ASP A 304 13.79 -13.39 -25.85
CA ASP A 304 13.76 -14.57 -24.99
C ASP A 304 12.72 -14.44 -23.86
N PRO A 305 11.41 -14.47 -24.16
CA PRO A 305 10.36 -14.43 -23.12
C PRO A 305 10.45 -15.58 -22.12
N ALA A 306 10.96 -16.75 -22.53
CA ALA A 306 11.12 -17.91 -21.65
C ALA A 306 12.20 -17.68 -20.59
N GLY A 307 13.25 -16.93 -20.90
CA GLY A 307 14.25 -16.51 -19.93
C GLY A 307 13.67 -15.57 -18.89
N ILE A 308 12.83 -14.61 -19.30
CA ILE A 308 12.12 -13.71 -18.38
C ILE A 308 11.16 -14.49 -17.47
N GLU A 309 10.39 -15.44 -18.03
CA GLU A 309 9.46 -16.27 -17.26
C GLU A 309 10.19 -17.00 -16.13
N LYS A 310 11.33 -17.64 -16.41
CA LYS A 310 12.15 -18.32 -15.39
C LYS A 310 12.62 -17.38 -14.29
N VAL A 311 12.95 -16.14 -14.60
CA VAL A 311 13.33 -15.13 -13.60
C VAL A 311 12.13 -14.81 -12.68
N LEU A 312 10.93 -14.64 -13.25
CA LEU A 312 9.72 -14.34 -12.48
C LEU A 312 9.29 -15.53 -11.62
N GLU A 313 9.34 -16.75 -12.16
CA GLU A 313 9.06 -18.00 -11.43
C GLU A 313 10.01 -18.16 -10.22
N ALA A 314 11.32 -18.00 -10.42
CA ALA A 314 12.30 -18.03 -9.34
C ALA A 314 12.06 -16.94 -8.29
N GLY A 315 11.65 -15.76 -8.73
CA GLY A 315 11.22 -14.67 -7.85
C GLY A 315 9.95 -15.01 -7.07
N ALA A 316 8.98 -15.66 -7.71
CA ALA A 316 7.76 -16.12 -7.06
C ALA A 316 8.04 -17.19 -6.00
N GLU A 317 8.97 -18.12 -6.23
CA GLU A 317 9.41 -19.09 -5.22
C GLU A 317 10.01 -18.41 -3.99
N LYS A 318 10.91 -17.41 -4.20
CA LYS A 318 11.48 -16.59 -3.11
C LYS A 318 10.36 -15.86 -2.35
N ALA A 319 9.41 -15.24 -3.05
CA ALA A 319 8.29 -14.53 -2.45
C ALA A 319 7.38 -15.47 -1.65
N ARG A 320 7.03 -16.63 -2.20
CA ARG A 320 6.18 -17.63 -1.52
C ARG A 320 6.83 -18.23 -0.29
N ALA A 321 8.15 -18.36 -0.25
CA ALA A 321 8.86 -18.78 0.96
C ALA A 321 8.59 -17.84 2.16
N VAL A 322 8.27 -16.56 1.89
CA VAL A 322 7.94 -15.56 2.91
C VAL A 322 6.44 -15.52 3.20
N CYS A 323 5.58 -15.47 2.17
CA CYS A 323 4.15 -15.22 2.38
C CYS A 323 3.37 -16.48 2.80
N VAL A 324 3.76 -17.68 2.38
CA VAL A 324 3.05 -18.93 2.73
C VAL A 324 2.98 -19.15 4.25
N PRO A 325 4.06 -19.02 5.04
CA PRO A 325 3.98 -19.13 6.50
C PRO A 325 3.06 -18.08 7.13
N LEU A 326 3.09 -16.84 6.62
CA LEU A 326 2.22 -15.77 7.12
C LEU A 326 0.74 -16.06 6.84
N VAL A 327 0.40 -16.42 5.59
CA VAL A 327 -1.00 -16.71 5.24
C VAL A 327 -1.51 -17.95 5.97
N LYS A 328 -0.63 -18.91 6.26
CA LYS A 328 -0.96 -20.04 7.14
C LYS A 328 -1.31 -19.56 8.55
N ALA A 329 -0.51 -18.67 9.15
CA ALA A 329 -0.79 -18.08 10.46
C ALA A 329 -2.11 -17.29 10.45
N VAL A 330 -2.38 -16.51 9.39
CA VAL A 330 -3.66 -15.82 9.19
C VAL A 330 -4.82 -16.81 9.17
N ARG A 331 -4.71 -17.92 8.41
CA ARG A 331 -5.75 -18.97 8.36
C ARG A 331 -6.01 -19.59 9.73
N GLU A 332 -4.97 -19.86 10.48
CA GLU A 332 -5.09 -20.40 11.84
C GLU A 332 -5.76 -19.40 12.78
N ALA A 333 -5.41 -18.12 12.70
CA ALA A 333 -5.98 -17.05 13.51
C ALA A 333 -7.49 -16.86 13.27
N VAL A 334 -7.92 -16.90 12.00
CA VAL A 334 -9.37 -16.80 11.65
C VAL A 334 -10.15 -18.11 11.83
N GLY A 335 -9.52 -19.18 12.35
CA GLY A 335 -10.16 -20.46 12.61
C GLY A 335 -10.32 -21.40 11.41
N ILE A 336 -9.82 -21.04 10.22
CA ILE A 336 -9.81 -21.87 9.02
C ILE A 336 -8.59 -22.79 9.04
N ARG A 337 -8.66 -23.85 9.85
CA ARG A 337 -7.57 -24.79 10.08
C ARG A 337 -8.00 -26.25 9.91
N SER A 338 -7.04 -27.17 9.95
CA SER A 338 -7.34 -28.59 9.90
C SER A 338 -8.21 -29.02 11.08
N LEU A 339 -9.29 -29.74 10.79
CA LEU A 339 -10.17 -30.31 11.82
C LEU A 339 -9.46 -31.42 12.63
N MET A 340 -8.42 -32.03 12.10
CA MET A 340 -7.62 -33.05 12.81
C MET A 340 -6.95 -32.49 14.07
N GLY A 341 -6.65 -31.19 14.13
CA GLY A 341 -6.10 -30.50 15.32
C GLY A 341 -7.17 -30.07 16.34
N ALA A 342 -8.43 -30.03 15.94
CA ALA A 342 -9.53 -29.56 16.82
C ALA A 342 -9.83 -30.55 17.95
N GLN A 343 -9.58 -31.87 17.75
CA GLN A 343 -9.76 -32.89 18.78
C GLN A 343 -8.72 -32.80 19.91
N ALA A 344 -7.49 -32.36 19.63
CA ALA A 344 -6.48 -32.14 20.66
C ALA A 344 -6.74 -30.85 21.48
N ALA A 345 -7.32 -29.82 20.87
CA ALA A 345 -7.71 -28.59 21.57
C ALA A 345 -9.04 -28.72 22.31
N GLY A 346 -9.99 -29.53 21.81
CA GLY A 346 -11.26 -29.81 22.46
C GLY A 346 -11.13 -30.69 23.72
N GLY A 347 -10.13 -31.58 23.76
CA GLY A 347 -9.81 -32.38 24.95
C GLY A 347 -9.16 -31.60 26.09
N ALA A 348 -8.48 -30.50 25.78
CA ALA A 348 -7.89 -29.60 26.78
C ALA A 348 -8.86 -28.52 27.25
N GLN A 349 -9.91 -28.20 26.48
CA GLN A 349 -10.92 -27.20 26.85
C GLN A 349 -12.08 -27.76 27.68
N ALA A 350 -12.30 -29.08 27.66
CA ALA A 350 -13.34 -29.71 28.50
C ALA A 350 -12.91 -29.89 29.98
N ALA A 351 -11.62 -29.69 30.32
CA ALA A 351 -11.11 -29.79 31.71
C ALA A 351 -10.76 -28.47 32.37
N SER A 352 -10.92 -27.34 31.69
CA SER A 352 -10.65 -26.00 32.28
C SER A 352 -11.82 -25.04 31.99
N GLY A 353 -13.05 -25.48 32.33
CA GLY A 353 -14.22 -24.62 32.39
C GLY A 353 -14.22 -23.72 33.62
N ALA A 354 -13.10 -23.09 33.95
CA ALA A 354 -13.02 -21.98 34.90
C ALA A 354 -11.89 -21.07 34.46
N ALA A 355 -12.25 -19.84 34.08
CA ALA A 355 -11.41 -18.66 34.01
C ALA A 355 -10.21 -18.70 33.03
N THR A 356 -10.46 -18.51 31.71
CA THR A 356 -9.51 -17.78 30.88
C THR A 356 -10.13 -16.45 30.46
N GLY A 357 -10.19 -15.51 31.40
CA GLY A 357 -10.32 -14.09 31.14
C GLY A 357 -9.20 -13.67 30.21
N ALA A 358 -9.54 -13.00 29.10
CA ALA A 358 -8.62 -12.41 28.15
C ALA A 358 -7.55 -11.61 28.91
N ARG A 359 -6.32 -12.11 28.95
CA ARG A 359 -5.18 -11.35 29.48
C ARG A 359 -4.94 -10.17 28.54
N GLY A 360 -5.42 -8.99 28.95
CA GLY A 360 -5.12 -7.72 28.30
C GLY A 360 -6.29 -6.81 27.90
N ALA A 361 -7.54 -7.30 27.88
CA ALA A 361 -8.67 -6.42 27.57
C ALA A 361 -9.01 -5.55 28.79
N ARG A 362 -8.91 -4.23 28.65
CA ARG A 362 -9.32 -3.30 29.72
C ARG A 362 -10.84 -3.30 29.85
N PRO A 363 -11.37 -3.26 31.10
CA PRO A 363 -12.80 -3.10 31.31
C PRO A 363 -13.26 -1.72 30.82
N VAL A 364 -14.48 -1.65 30.30
CA VAL A 364 -15.08 -0.41 29.79
C VAL A 364 -16.50 -0.29 30.34
N LEU A 365 -16.83 0.89 30.89
CA LEU A 365 -18.19 1.31 31.18
C LEU A 365 -18.73 2.09 29.98
N LYS A 366 -19.66 1.49 29.23
CA LYS A 366 -20.24 2.06 28.03
C LYS A 366 -21.68 2.49 28.25
N GLN A 367 -21.97 3.80 28.12
CA GLN A 367 -23.33 4.34 28.10
C GLN A 367 -23.92 4.26 26.69
N TYR A 368 -25.20 3.93 26.57
CA TYR A 368 -25.93 3.83 25.31
C TYR A 368 -27.41 4.18 25.50
N ARG A 369 -28.13 4.41 24.42
CA ARG A 369 -29.57 4.66 24.39
C ARG A 369 -30.26 3.54 23.65
N GLU A 370 -31.39 3.02 24.21
CA GLU A 370 -32.19 1.99 23.56
C GLU A 370 -33.41 2.56 22.81
N LYS A 371 -34.14 1.66 22.14
CA LYS A 371 -35.31 2.03 21.33
C LYS A 371 -36.48 2.56 22.16
N ASP A 372 -36.53 2.24 23.44
CA ASP A 372 -37.49 2.75 24.43
C ASP A 372 -37.23 4.21 24.84
N GLY A 373 -36.13 4.79 24.33
CA GLY A 373 -35.75 6.16 24.60
C GLY A 373 -34.98 6.39 25.89
N LEU A 374 -34.75 5.36 26.71
CA LEU A 374 -34.01 5.41 27.97
C LEU A 374 -32.51 5.25 27.76
N PHE A 375 -31.74 5.70 28.72
CA PHE A 375 -30.28 5.60 28.77
C PHE A 375 -29.87 4.45 29.69
N TYR A 376 -28.92 3.65 29.19
CA TYR A 376 -28.37 2.48 29.88
C TYR A 376 -26.85 2.57 29.92
N PHE A 377 -26.22 1.81 30.82
CA PHE A 377 -24.81 1.53 30.75
C PHE A 377 -24.53 0.05 31.02
N LYS A 378 -23.38 -0.42 30.55
CA LYS A 378 -22.88 -1.76 30.82
C LYS A 378 -21.39 -1.74 31.12
N LEU A 379 -20.96 -2.60 32.04
CA LEU A 379 -19.55 -2.90 32.31
C LEU A 379 -19.19 -4.16 31.55
N GLN A 380 -18.21 -4.06 30.66
CA GLN A 380 -17.80 -5.15 29.78
C GLN A 380 -16.27 -5.24 29.72
N VAL A 381 -15.72 -6.45 29.63
CA VAL A 381 -14.29 -6.72 29.41
C VAL A 381 -14.14 -7.39 28.07
N GLY A 382 -13.54 -6.69 27.09
CA GLY A 382 -13.49 -7.15 25.71
C GLY A 382 -14.89 -7.34 25.12
N ASP A 383 -15.08 -8.39 24.31
CA ASP A 383 -16.35 -8.75 23.68
C ASP A 383 -17.15 -9.79 24.49
N ALA A 384 -16.81 -10.02 25.76
CA ALA A 384 -17.54 -10.92 26.64
C ALA A 384 -18.93 -10.39 26.98
N GLU A 385 -19.82 -11.25 27.50
CA GLU A 385 -21.08 -10.79 28.10
C GLU A 385 -20.85 -9.72 29.15
N PRO A 386 -21.72 -8.70 29.25
CA PRO A 386 -21.61 -7.67 30.28
C PRO A 386 -21.53 -8.25 31.68
N LEU A 387 -20.55 -7.83 32.46
CA LEU A 387 -20.42 -8.20 33.88
C LEU A 387 -21.51 -7.55 34.72
N LEU A 388 -21.94 -6.34 34.30
CA LEU A 388 -22.95 -5.55 34.97
C LEU A 388 -23.69 -4.71 33.93
N GLN A 389 -25.01 -4.56 34.09
CA GLN A 389 -25.85 -3.73 33.24
C GLN A 389 -26.82 -2.91 34.11
N SER A 390 -27.07 -1.68 33.73
CA SER A 390 -28.01 -0.81 34.43
C SER A 390 -29.46 -1.11 34.02
N LEU A 391 -30.39 -0.69 34.86
CA LEU A 391 -31.78 -0.38 34.49
C LEU A 391 -31.81 0.92 33.65
N GLY A 392 -32.96 1.21 33.01
CA GLY A 392 -33.12 2.39 32.18
C GLY A 392 -33.22 3.69 32.96
N PHE A 393 -32.48 4.72 32.54
CA PHE A 393 -32.55 6.08 33.09
C PHE A 393 -33.27 7.00 32.10
N ALA A 394 -34.18 7.84 32.58
CA ALA A 394 -34.85 8.83 31.74
C ALA A 394 -33.90 10.01 31.38
N ASP A 395 -32.88 10.29 32.24
CA ASP A 395 -31.92 11.39 32.06
C ASP A 395 -30.50 10.86 31.88
N PRO A 396 -29.78 11.28 30.83
CA PRO A 396 -28.40 10.86 30.57
C PRO A 396 -27.43 11.32 31.67
N LYS A 397 -27.71 12.43 32.38
CA LYS A 397 -26.89 12.91 33.50
C LYS A 397 -27.01 12.01 34.72
N ALA A 398 -28.21 11.51 35.02
CA ALA A 398 -28.43 10.54 36.09
C ALA A 398 -27.71 9.22 35.81
N CYS A 399 -27.75 8.75 34.57
CA CYS A 399 -27.01 7.58 34.12
C CYS A 399 -25.48 7.78 34.27
N GLY A 400 -24.96 8.94 33.87
CA GLY A 400 -23.55 9.32 34.04
C GLY A 400 -23.13 9.44 35.49
N ALA A 401 -23.99 9.98 36.39
CA ALA A 401 -23.74 10.08 37.82
C ALA A 401 -23.61 8.69 38.47
N CYS A 402 -24.44 7.72 38.08
CA CYS A 402 -24.36 6.34 38.55
C CYS A 402 -23.01 5.69 38.10
N ILE A 403 -22.59 5.90 36.85
CA ILE A 403 -21.28 5.46 36.37
C ILE A 403 -20.14 6.09 37.18
N GLY A 404 -20.25 7.40 37.51
CA GLY A 404 -19.26 8.12 38.33
C GLY A 404 -19.15 7.52 39.72
N SER A 405 -20.28 7.22 40.38
CA SER A 405 -20.30 6.59 41.71
C SER A 405 -19.66 5.20 41.71
N LEU A 406 -19.92 4.39 40.67
CA LEU A 406 -19.33 3.04 40.53
C LEU A 406 -17.79 3.10 40.34
N LYS A 407 -17.29 4.11 39.66
CA LYS A 407 -15.85 4.32 39.49
C LYS A 407 -15.20 4.86 40.76
N ALA A 408 -15.90 5.71 41.51
CA ALA A 408 -15.37 6.33 42.74
C ALA A 408 -15.29 5.33 43.90
N ASP A 409 -16.22 4.40 44.00
CA ASP A 409 -16.24 3.35 45.03
C ASP A 409 -16.51 1.95 44.39
N PRO A 410 -15.50 1.30 43.84
CA PRO A 410 -15.63 -0.03 43.29
C PRO A 410 -16.07 -1.11 44.29
N GLN A 411 -15.73 -0.98 45.53
CA GLN A 411 -16.10 -1.91 46.61
C GLN A 411 -17.56 -1.74 47.05
N GLY A 412 -18.04 -0.51 47.05
CA GLY A 412 -19.41 -0.16 47.40
C GLY A 412 -20.42 -0.22 46.27
N TRP A 413 -20.08 -0.87 45.12
CA TRP A 413 -20.95 -0.96 43.96
C TRP A 413 -22.36 -1.47 44.30
N ALA A 414 -22.50 -2.31 45.32
CA ALA A 414 -23.75 -2.84 45.79
C ALA A 414 -24.74 -1.78 46.26
N ALA A 415 -24.24 -0.58 46.68
CA ALA A 415 -25.10 0.56 47.06
C ALA A 415 -25.89 1.10 45.86
N GLN A 416 -25.47 0.79 44.63
CA GLN A 416 -26.16 1.20 43.41
C GLN A 416 -27.12 0.11 42.85
N GLN A 417 -27.36 -1.00 43.57
CA GLN A 417 -28.19 -2.11 43.12
C GLN A 417 -29.61 -1.73 42.68
N ALA A 418 -30.18 -0.66 43.27
CA ALA A 418 -31.49 -0.15 42.85
C ALA A 418 -31.54 0.32 41.38
N PHE A 419 -30.39 0.58 40.78
CA PHE A 419 -30.25 1.04 39.37
C PHE A 419 -29.64 0.00 38.47
N LEU A 420 -29.39 -1.22 38.95
CA LEU A 420 -28.68 -2.27 38.23
C LEU A 420 -29.56 -3.50 38.07
N GLN A 421 -29.32 -4.24 36.99
CA GLN A 421 -29.87 -5.59 36.87
C GLN A 421 -29.22 -6.50 37.92
N PRO A 422 -29.93 -7.56 38.38
CA PRO A 422 -29.35 -8.48 39.35
C PRO A 422 -28.07 -9.14 38.84
N VAL A 423 -27.00 -9.06 39.65
CA VAL A 423 -25.71 -9.67 39.36
C VAL A 423 -25.60 -11.01 40.11
N PRO A 424 -25.46 -12.15 39.44
CA PRO A 424 -25.24 -13.44 40.09
C PRO A 424 -24.08 -13.45 41.06
N ALA A 425 -24.15 -14.16 42.17
CA ALA A 425 -23.16 -14.15 43.24
C ALA A 425 -21.75 -14.57 42.77
N ASP A 426 -21.68 -15.50 41.82
CA ASP A 426 -20.45 -15.99 41.22
C ASP A 426 -19.75 -14.95 40.31
N ARG A 427 -20.50 -13.93 39.79
CA ARG A 427 -19.96 -12.85 38.95
C ARG A 427 -19.55 -11.60 39.77
N GLN A 428 -20.01 -11.43 41.03
CA GLN A 428 -19.72 -10.24 41.83
C GLN A 428 -18.23 -9.95 42.01
N PRO A 429 -17.34 -10.94 42.26
CA PRO A 429 -15.89 -10.68 42.34
C PRO A 429 -15.30 -10.11 41.05
N ALA A 430 -15.80 -10.56 39.91
CA ALA A 430 -15.35 -10.06 38.60
C ALA A 430 -15.80 -8.60 38.34
N VAL A 431 -17.00 -8.22 38.82
CA VAL A 431 -17.48 -6.83 38.75
C VAL A 431 -16.57 -5.92 39.54
N VAL A 432 -16.25 -6.27 40.81
CA VAL A 432 -15.36 -5.50 41.67
C VAL A 432 -13.97 -5.34 41.03
N ALA A 433 -13.38 -6.42 40.55
CA ALA A 433 -12.07 -6.40 39.90
C ALA A 433 -12.05 -5.49 38.66
N ALA A 434 -13.08 -5.56 37.82
CA ALA A 434 -13.20 -4.72 36.63
C ALA A 434 -13.41 -3.24 36.97
N LEU A 435 -14.20 -2.91 38.00
CA LEU A 435 -14.38 -1.54 38.46
C LEU A 435 -13.10 -0.96 39.07
N GLN A 436 -12.32 -1.77 39.81
CA GLN A 436 -11.02 -1.34 40.35
C GLN A 436 -10.02 -1.01 39.25
N GLN A 437 -9.93 -1.83 38.21
CA GLN A 437 -9.09 -1.53 37.04
C GLN A 437 -9.50 -0.24 36.33
N LEU A 438 -10.80 0.11 36.33
CA LEU A 438 -11.28 1.37 35.74
C LEU A 438 -11.01 2.58 36.63
N ALA A 439 -10.83 2.39 37.91
CA ALA A 439 -10.50 3.45 38.85
C ALA A 439 -9.00 3.78 38.91
N GLU A 440 -8.16 2.80 38.59
CA GLU A 440 -6.68 2.92 38.58
C GLU A 440 -6.10 3.45 37.25
N GLY A 441 -6.87 3.49 36.15
CA GLY A 441 -6.42 3.89 34.81
C GLY A 441 -7.27 4.92 34.14
#